data_bb49d8a1c1842dd86d2c70086d9953eb
#
_entry.id   bb49d8a1c1842dd86d2c70086d9953eb
#
_cell.length_a   1.000
_cell.length_b   1.000
_cell.length_c   1.000
_cell.angle_alpha   90.00
_cell.angle_beta   90.00
_cell.angle_gamma   90.00
#
_symmetry.space_group_name_H-M   'P 1'
#
loop_
_entity.id
_entity.type
_entity.pdbx_description
1 polymer ?
#
loop_
_entity_poly.entity_id
_entity_poly.type
_entity_poly.pdbx_seq_one_letter_code
_entity_poly.pdbx_strand_id
1 'polypeptide(L)'
;MSKILIIGCGGVASVAIQKCAGKADVFSEICIASRTVSKCDALKTKIEAEYEARGEKAPVITTAAVNADDVNELTALIRREQPKAVLNLALPYQDLAIMDACLACGVDYIDTANYEAEDTEDPEWRAVYEKRCKEEGFTAYFDYSWQWAYKERFEKAGITALLGSGFDPGVTGVFSAYALKHYFDEIHYIDIMDCNGGDHGYPFATNFNPEINLREVSANGSYWENGHWVETKPMEIKREYDFAQVGKKDMYLLHHEEIESLAKNIPGIKRIRFFMTFGQSYLTHMKCLENVGMLRTDPVMFEGKEIVPIQFLKVLLPDPASLGPRTVGKTNIGCIFKGVKDGKEKTIYIYNVCDHQECYRELGSQAISYTTGVPAMIGAMLVMNGTWKKAGVFNVEEFDPDPFMDALNQYGLPWVVEDDPTPID
;
A
#
# COMPACT_ATOMS: atom_id res chain seq x y z
N MET A 1 25.63 10.84 -8.96
CA MET A 1 24.23 10.85 -9.48
C MET A 1 23.47 9.72 -8.78
N SER A 2 22.25 9.96 -8.33
CA SER A 2 21.43 8.97 -7.64
C SER A 2 20.20 8.66 -8.48
N LYS A 3 20.25 7.51 -9.16
CA LYS A 3 19.17 7.00 -9.98
C LYS A 3 18.26 6.08 -9.17
N ILE A 4 16.96 6.22 -9.37
CA ILE A 4 15.93 5.27 -8.92
C ILE A 4 15.31 4.58 -10.13
N LEU A 5 15.05 3.27 -10.02
CA LEU A 5 14.22 2.53 -10.96
C LEU A 5 12.84 2.33 -10.30
N ILE A 6 11.78 2.77 -10.97
CA ILE A 6 10.40 2.62 -10.51
C ILE A 6 9.70 1.63 -11.44
N ILE A 7 9.23 0.51 -10.88
CA ILE A 7 8.51 -0.53 -11.60
C ILE A 7 7.02 -0.35 -11.33
N GLY A 8 6.26 -0.14 -12.39
CA GLY A 8 4.85 0.22 -12.34
C GLY A 8 4.58 1.61 -12.91
N CYS A 9 3.39 1.80 -13.53
CA CYS A 9 2.97 3.07 -14.11
C CYS A 9 1.43 3.23 -14.00
N GLY A 10 0.88 2.88 -12.84
CA GLY A 10 -0.51 3.10 -12.46
C GLY A 10 -0.74 4.41 -11.71
N GLY A 11 -1.89 4.58 -11.06
CA GLY A 11 -2.26 5.78 -10.32
C GLY A 11 -1.27 6.11 -9.20
N VAL A 12 -0.94 5.14 -8.34
CA VAL A 12 0.05 5.28 -7.25
C VAL A 12 1.43 5.64 -7.80
N ALA A 13 1.88 4.91 -8.83
CA ALA A 13 3.17 5.17 -9.46
C ALA A 13 3.25 6.58 -10.07
N SER A 14 2.16 7.07 -10.68
CA SER A 14 2.09 8.43 -11.22
C SER A 14 2.35 9.48 -10.13
N VAL A 15 1.79 9.31 -8.94
CA VAL A 15 2.02 10.21 -7.80
C VAL A 15 3.48 10.10 -7.32
N ALA A 16 3.95 8.90 -7.03
CA ALA A 16 5.30 8.68 -6.53
C ALA A 16 6.38 9.24 -7.48
N ILE A 17 6.23 8.99 -8.78
CA ILE A 17 7.16 9.49 -9.81
C ILE A 17 7.19 11.02 -9.86
N GLN A 18 6.01 11.68 -9.84
CA GLN A 18 5.92 13.14 -9.84
C GLN A 18 6.55 13.73 -8.55
N LYS A 19 6.32 13.11 -7.38
CA LYS A 19 6.95 13.51 -6.12
C LYS A 19 8.47 13.27 -6.14
N CYS A 20 8.94 12.15 -6.69
CA CYS A 20 10.39 11.92 -6.91
C CYS A 20 10.99 13.00 -7.82
N ALA A 21 10.30 13.37 -8.90
CA ALA A 21 10.76 14.42 -9.82
C ALA A 21 10.91 15.76 -9.08
N GLY A 22 10.04 16.07 -8.12
CA GLY A 22 10.14 17.26 -7.28
C GLY A 22 11.28 17.24 -6.25
N LYS A 23 12.04 16.13 -6.14
CA LYS A 23 13.12 15.95 -5.17
C LYS A 23 14.44 15.56 -5.87
N ALA A 24 14.86 16.36 -6.82
CA ALA A 24 16.02 16.08 -7.68
C ALA A 24 17.37 15.98 -6.95
N ASP A 25 17.48 16.53 -5.73
CA ASP A 25 18.67 16.37 -4.88
C ASP A 25 18.85 14.92 -4.37
N VAL A 26 17.77 14.15 -4.28
CA VAL A 26 17.79 12.72 -3.98
C VAL A 26 17.61 11.89 -5.24
N PHE A 27 16.66 12.22 -6.10
CA PHE A 27 16.30 11.49 -7.32
C PHE A 27 16.76 12.25 -8.56
N SER A 28 18.09 12.34 -8.76
CA SER A 28 18.65 13.08 -9.90
C SER A 28 18.34 12.45 -11.26
N GLU A 29 18.10 11.14 -11.29
CA GLU A 29 17.68 10.37 -12.46
C GLU A 29 16.57 9.38 -12.06
N ILE A 30 15.55 9.28 -12.90
CA ILE A 30 14.39 8.38 -12.69
C ILE A 30 14.26 7.49 -13.93
N CYS A 31 14.26 6.18 -13.75
CA CYS A 31 13.86 5.23 -14.81
C CYS A 31 12.48 4.70 -14.46
N ILE A 32 11.51 4.88 -15.37
CA ILE A 32 10.14 4.36 -15.22
C ILE A 32 10.02 3.11 -16.08
N ALA A 33 9.63 1.98 -15.49
CA ALA A 33 9.52 0.72 -16.21
C ALA A 33 8.17 0.04 -16.01
N SER A 34 7.58 -0.46 -17.07
CA SER A 34 6.38 -1.29 -17.03
C SER A 34 6.24 -2.15 -18.27
N ARG A 35 5.30 -3.10 -18.28
CA ARG A 35 4.95 -3.88 -19.48
C ARG A 35 4.48 -2.98 -20.64
N THR A 36 3.82 -1.88 -20.33
CA THR A 36 3.27 -0.94 -21.32
C THR A 36 4.09 0.35 -21.31
N VAL A 37 5.21 0.35 -22.03
CA VAL A 37 6.16 1.49 -22.08
C VAL A 37 5.49 2.79 -22.51
N SER A 38 4.47 2.76 -23.36
CA SER A 38 3.76 3.96 -23.80
C SER A 38 3.08 4.73 -22.65
N LYS A 39 2.67 4.05 -21.58
CA LYS A 39 2.18 4.71 -20.36
C LYS A 39 3.32 5.45 -19.64
N CYS A 40 4.50 4.85 -19.58
CA CYS A 40 5.71 5.48 -19.01
C CYS A 40 6.12 6.72 -19.81
N ASP A 41 6.10 6.63 -21.14
CA ASP A 41 6.43 7.74 -22.05
C ASP A 41 5.43 8.90 -21.90
N ALA A 42 4.14 8.59 -21.79
CA ALA A 42 3.09 9.59 -21.57
C ALA A 42 3.29 10.33 -20.23
N LEU A 43 3.60 9.61 -19.15
CA LEU A 43 3.87 10.21 -17.84
C LEU A 43 5.15 11.06 -17.87
N LYS A 44 6.22 10.56 -18.46
CA LYS A 44 7.46 11.34 -18.70
C LYS A 44 7.15 12.65 -19.42
N THR A 45 6.45 12.58 -20.55
CA THR A 45 6.09 13.76 -21.37
C THR A 45 5.28 14.76 -20.54
N LYS A 46 4.31 14.28 -19.74
CA LYS A 46 3.53 15.12 -18.83
C LYS A 46 4.44 15.88 -17.86
N ILE A 47 5.34 15.17 -17.16
CA ILE A 47 6.26 15.78 -16.18
C ILE A 47 7.19 16.81 -16.86
N GLU A 48 7.79 16.46 -17.99
CA GLU A 48 8.68 17.36 -18.72
C GLU A 48 7.95 18.63 -19.15
N ALA A 49 6.71 18.53 -19.65
CA ALA A 49 5.89 19.67 -20.02
C ALA A 49 5.50 20.56 -18.83
N GLU A 50 5.20 19.96 -17.66
CA GLU A 50 4.91 20.71 -16.42
C GLU A 50 6.13 21.51 -15.94
N TYR A 51 7.34 20.94 -16.02
CA TYR A 51 8.58 21.64 -15.69
C TYR A 51 8.90 22.75 -16.67
N GLU A 52 8.72 22.49 -17.97
CA GLU A 52 8.89 23.52 -19.02
C GLU A 52 7.92 24.70 -18.82
N ALA A 53 6.66 24.43 -18.51
CA ALA A 53 5.66 25.46 -18.24
C ALA A 53 6.01 26.37 -17.03
N ARG A 54 6.75 25.82 -16.04
CA ARG A 54 7.28 26.57 -14.89
C ARG A 54 8.62 27.24 -15.17
N GLY A 55 9.24 27.02 -16.32
CA GLY A 55 10.61 27.49 -16.64
C GLY A 55 11.68 26.77 -15.82
N GLU A 56 11.41 25.57 -15.31
CA GLU A 56 12.31 24.77 -14.50
C GLU A 56 12.91 23.63 -15.34
N LYS A 57 14.05 23.11 -14.89
CA LYS A 57 14.66 21.93 -15.51
C LYS A 57 14.13 20.66 -14.85
N ALA A 58 13.48 19.81 -15.62
CA ALA A 58 13.09 18.49 -15.17
C ALA A 58 14.30 17.60 -14.82
N PRO A 59 14.18 16.66 -13.86
CA PRO A 59 15.18 15.62 -13.68
C PRO A 59 15.30 14.76 -14.95
N VAL A 60 16.37 13.99 -15.05
CA VAL A 60 16.54 13.06 -16.17
C VAL A 60 15.59 11.89 -16.00
N ILE A 61 14.60 11.76 -16.91
CA ILE A 61 13.64 10.66 -16.91
C ILE A 61 13.87 9.77 -18.12
N THR A 62 14.07 8.49 -17.88
CA THR A 62 14.13 7.44 -18.90
C THR A 62 12.96 6.46 -18.73
N THR A 63 12.62 5.76 -19.80
CA THR A 63 11.53 4.77 -19.80
C THR A 63 12.03 3.43 -20.33
N ALA A 64 11.45 2.34 -19.85
CA ALA A 64 11.78 0.98 -20.28
C ALA A 64 10.56 0.07 -20.28
N ALA A 65 10.55 -0.89 -21.23
CA ALA A 65 9.66 -2.03 -21.15
C ALA A 65 10.32 -3.09 -20.25
N VAL A 66 9.52 -3.72 -19.37
CA VAL A 66 9.96 -4.86 -18.56
C VAL A 66 8.76 -5.73 -18.19
N ASN A 67 8.92 -7.04 -18.26
CA ASN A 67 8.04 -7.98 -17.59
C ASN A 67 8.55 -8.21 -16.16
N ALA A 68 7.79 -7.75 -15.16
CA ALA A 68 8.19 -7.82 -13.76
C ALA A 68 8.05 -9.25 -13.16
N ASP A 69 7.53 -10.22 -13.92
CA ASP A 69 7.52 -11.64 -13.56
C ASP A 69 8.81 -12.35 -14.02
N ASP A 70 9.60 -11.72 -14.92
CA ASP A 70 10.84 -12.30 -15.43
C ASP A 70 12.07 -11.71 -14.74
N VAL A 71 12.64 -12.49 -13.82
CA VAL A 71 13.86 -12.12 -13.05
C VAL A 71 15.04 -11.80 -13.98
N ASN A 72 15.14 -12.42 -15.15
CA ASN A 72 16.25 -12.17 -16.07
C ASN A 72 16.09 -10.80 -16.77
N GLU A 73 14.87 -10.47 -17.23
CA GLU A 73 14.57 -9.15 -17.78
C GLU A 73 14.81 -8.04 -16.76
N LEU A 74 14.32 -8.25 -15.52
CA LEU A 74 14.53 -7.32 -14.39
C LEU A 74 16.03 -7.14 -14.10
N THR A 75 16.78 -8.22 -14.00
CA THR A 75 18.22 -8.20 -13.73
C THR A 75 18.98 -7.46 -14.85
N ALA A 76 18.63 -7.71 -16.12
CA ALA A 76 19.22 -7.03 -17.27
C ALA A 76 18.91 -5.53 -17.24
N LEU A 77 17.68 -5.13 -16.90
CA LEU A 77 17.28 -3.74 -16.75
C LEU A 77 18.03 -3.06 -15.61
N ILE A 78 18.09 -3.65 -14.43
CA ILE A 78 18.81 -3.09 -13.27
C ILE A 78 20.30 -2.92 -13.59
N ARG A 79 20.93 -3.90 -14.22
CA ARG A 79 22.36 -3.80 -14.63
C ARG A 79 22.61 -2.71 -15.68
N ARG A 80 21.67 -2.49 -16.59
CA ARG A 80 21.78 -1.43 -17.61
C ARG A 80 21.60 -0.04 -16.99
N GLU A 81 20.58 0.12 -16.14
CA GLU A 81 20.22 1.41 -15.55
C GLU A 81 21.08 1.79 -14.34
N GLN A 82 21.65 0.81 -13.64
CA GLN A 82 22.47 0.97 -12.44
C GLN A 82 21.83 1.87 -11.36
N PRO A 83 20.56 1.62 -10.96
CA PRO A 83 19.91 2.40 -9.94
C PRO A 83 20.52 2.12 -8.56
N LYS A 84 20.39 3.06 -7.61
CA LYS A 84 20.67 2.82 -6.19
C LYS A 84 19.59 1.99 -5.52
N ALA A 85 18.34 2.19 -5.93
CA ALA A 85 17.18 1.51 -5.37
C ALA A 85 16.16 1.21 -6.46
N VAL A 86 15.38 0.15 -6.24
CA VAL A 86 14.18 -0.20 -7.01
C VAL A 86 12.97 0.10 -6.12
N LEU A 87 12.06 0.96 -6.60
CA LEU A 87 10.76 1.18 -6.01
C LEU A 87 9.73 0.36 -6.80
N ASN A 88 9.19 -0.66 -6.16
CA ASN A 88 8.17 -1.53 -6.73
C ASN A 88 6.78 -0.96 -6.47
N LEU A 89 6.12 -0.53 -7.54
CA LEU A 89 4.72 -0.07 -7.57
C LEU A 89 3.92 -0.86 -8.62
N ALA A 90 4.36 -2.08 -8.89
CA ALA A 90 3.63 -3.08 -9.66
C ALA A 90 2.57 -3.75 -8.76
N LEU A 91 2.03 -4.88 -9.19
CA LEU A 91 1.12 -5.65 -8.34
C LEU A 91 1.92 -6.51 -7.35
N PRO A 92 1.34 -6.92 -6.22
CA PRO A 92 2.03 -7.70 -5.18
C PRO A 92 2.54 -9.07 -5.68
N TYR A 93 2.00 -9.57 -6.77
CA TYR A 93 2.43 -10.83 -7.42
C TYR A 93 3.91 -10.80 -7.86
N GLN A 94 4.45 -9.63 -8.18
CA GLN A 94 5.80 -9.45 -8.72
C GLN A 94 6.88 -9.23 -7.65
N ASP A 95 6.52 -9.11 -6.38
CA ASP A 95 7.45 -8.70 -5.31
C ASP A 95 8.67 -9.60 -5.23
N LEU A 96 8.49 -10.92 -5.17
CA LEU A 96 9.61 -11.85 -5.02
C LEU A 96 10.53 -11.88 -6.24
N ALA A 97 9.98 -11.77 -7.46
CA ALA A 97 10.78 -11.71 -8.68
C ALA A 97 11.65 -10.44 -8.72
N ILE A 98 11.09 -9.29 -8.27
CA ILE A 98 11.83 -8.04 -8.20
C ILE A 98 12.88 -8.09 -7.07
N MET A 99 12.57 -8.69 -5.90
CA MET A 99 13.52 -8.90 -4.82
C MET A 99 14.70 -9.79 -5.23
N ASP A 100 14.45 -10.86 -6.00
CA ASP A 100 15.51 -11.72 -6.56
C ASP A 100 16.42 -10.96 -7.52
N ALA A 101 15.85 -10.12 -8.39
CA ALA A 101 16.63 -9.28 -9.30
C ALA A 101 17.46 -8.22 -8.55
N CYS A 102 16.91 -7.62 -7.50
CA CYS A 102 17.61 -6.69 -6.61
C CYS A 102 18.81 -7.37 -5.92
N LEU A 103 18.62 -8.57 -5.38
CA LEU A 103 19.69 -9.39 -4.80
C LEU A 103 20.79 -9.70 -5.82
N ALA A 104 20.42 -10.12 -7.04
CA ALA A 104 21.38 -10.45 -8.10
C ALA A 104 22.22 -9.26 -8.54
N CYS A 105 21.77 -8.02 -8.27
CA CYS A 105 22.41 -6.78 -8.64
C CYS A 105 23.00 -5.99 -7.46
N GLY A 106 22.72 -6.36 -6.21
CA GLY A 106 23.16 -5.64 -5.03
C GLY A 106 22.50 -4.26 -4.87
N VAL A 107 21.19 -4.15 -5.17
CA VAL A 107 20.41 -2.91 -5.20
C VAL A 107 19.31 -2.96 -4.13
N ASP A 108 19.03 -1.83 -3.48
CA ASP A 108 17.97 -1.72 -2.48
C ASP A 108 16.59 -1.91 -3.09
N TYR A 109 15.66 -2.46 -2.30
CA TYR A 109 14.27 -2.74 -2.68
C TYR A 109 13.30 -1.98 -1.78
N ILE A 110 12.25 -1.41 -2.34
CA ILE A 110 11.15 -0.77 -1.63
C ILE A 110 9.84 -1.17 -2.30
N ASP A 111 8.79 -1.46 -1.51
CA ASP A 111 7.42 -1.69 -1.99
C ASP A 111 6.36 -0.96 -1.16
N THR A 112 5.09 -1.18 -1.48
CA THR A 112 3.93 -0.58 -0.80
C THR A 112 2.90 -1.61 -0.32
N ALA A 113 3.17 -2.89 -0.47
CA ALA A 113 2.28 -3.99 -0.09
C ALA A 113 3.10 -5.24 0.26
N ASN A 114 2.46 -6.33 0.65
CA ASN A 114 3.11 -7.61 0.81
C ASN A 114 2.91 -8.50 -0.42
N TYR A 115 3.73 -9.55 -0.52
CA TYR A 115 3.61 -10.54 -1.60
C TYR A 115 2.28 -11.29 -1.53
N GLU A 116 1.67 -11.46 -2.69
CA GLU A 116 0.52 -12.33 -2.91
C GLU A 116 0.80 -13.23 -4.12
N ALA A 117 0.50 -14.53 -4.04
CA ALA A 117 0.59 -15.41 -5.19
C ALA A 117 -0.50 -15.05 -6.22
N GLU A 118 -0.12 -14.90 -7.50
CA GLU A 118 -1.06 -14.58 -8.58
C GLU A 118 -2.08 -15.70 -8.79
N ASP A 119 -1.64 -16.95 -8.69
CA ASP A 119 -2.49 -18.13 -8.84
C ASP A 119 -2.60 -18.88 -7.51
N THR A 120 -3.65 -18.55 -6.75
CA THR A 120 -3.97 -19.23 -5.50
C THR A 120 -4.52 -20.64 -5.70
N GLU A 121 -4.82 -21.05 -6.93
CA GLU A 121 -5.19 -22.40 -7.31
C GLU A 121 -3.97 -23.30 -7.59
N ASP A 122 -2.73 -22.74 -7.61
CA ASP A 122 -1.50 -23.54 -7.69
C ASP A 122 -1.46 -24.54 -6.52
N PRO A 123 -1.43 -25.87 -6.81
CA PRO A 123 -1.51 -26.90 -5.76
C PRO A 123 -0.31 -26.88 -4.81
N GLU A 124 0.89 -26.51 -5.29
CA GLU A 124 2.11 -26.46 -4.46
C GLU A 124 2.05 -25.26 -3.52
N TRP A 125 1.72 -24.09 -4.04
CA TRP A 125 1.55 -22.88 -3.24
C TRP A 125 0.40 -23.04 -2.24
N ARG A 126 -0.76 -23.58 -2.68
CA ARG A 126 -1.90 -23.84 -1.81
C ARG A 126 -1.55 -24.76 -0.65
N ALA A 127 -0.81 -25.84 -0.90
CA ALA A 127 -0.40 -26.77 0.15
C ALA A 127 0.49 -26.11 1.21
N VAL A 128 1.41 -25.24 0.78
CA VAL A 128 2.26 -24.45 1.71
C VAL A 128 1.41 -23.47 2.50
N TYR A 129 0.54 -22.74 1.84
CA TYR A 129 -0.34 -21.76 2.45
C TYR A 129 -1.30 -22.41 3.46
N GLU A 130 -2.00 -23.50 3.07
CA GLU A 130 -2.93 -24.21 3.97
C GLU A 130 -2.23 -24.77 5.20
N LYS A 131 -0.99 -25.27 5.04
CA LYS A 131 -0.17 -25.71 6.16
C LYS A 131 0.09 -24.57 7.15
N ARG A 132 0.49 -23.40 6.66
CA ARG A 132 0.74 -22.22 7.48
C ARG A 132 -0.52 -21.69 8.17
N CYS A 133 -1.63 -21.61 7.44
CA CYS A 133 -2.91 -21.23 8.03
C CYS A 133 -3.29 -22.14 9.20
N LYS A 134 -3.06 -23.46 9.06
CA LYS A 134 -3.34 -24.43 10.11
C LYS A 134 -2.41 -24.31 11.31
N GLU A 135 -1.12 -24.05 11.08
CA GLU A 135 -0.10 -23.94 12.12
C GLU A 135 -0.17 -22.61 12.87
N GLU A 136 -0.46 -21.51 12.15
CA GLU A 136 -0.44 -20.14 12.64
C GLU A 136 -1.84 -19.55 12.88
N GLY A 137 -2.89 -20.22 12.41
CA GLY A 137 -4.29 -19.74 12.48
C GLY A 137 -4.60 -18.60 11.51
N PHE A 138 -3.75 -18.38 10.51
CA PHE A 138 -3.88 -17.32 9.53
C PHE A 138 -4.80 -17.73 8.37
N THR A 139 -5.63 -16.83 7.86
CA THR A 139 -6.67 -17.17 6.88
C THR A 139 -6.71 -16.28 5.64
N ALA A 140 -5.85 -15.26 5.55
CA ALA A 140 -5.72 -14.42 4.37
C ALA A 140 -4.72 -14.99 3.36
N TYR A 141 -4.88 -14.62 2.08
CA TYR A 141 -4.01 -15.10 1.00
C TYR A 141 -2.69 -14.33 0.87
N PHE A 142 -2.51 -13.19 1.54
CA PHE A 142 -1.31 -12.37 1.51
C PHE A 142 -0.57 -12.45 2.85
N ASP A 143 0.77 -12.43 2.80
CA ASP A 143 1.60 -12.75 3.95
C ASP A 143 3.03 -12.22 3.74
N TYR A 144 3.52 -11.44 4.70
CA TYR A 144 4.88 -10.90 4.70
C TYR A 144 5.97 -11.95 4.87
N SER A 145 5.67 -13.12 5.40
CA SER A 145 6.71 -14.10 5.71
C SER A 145 7.48 -14.59 4.49
N TRP A 146 6.87 -14.53 3.30
CA TRP A 146 7.56 -14.81 2.04
C TRP A 146 8.71 -13.82 1.79
N GLN A 147 8.47 -12.54 2.04
CA GLN A 147 9.46 -11.49 1.90
C GLN A 147 10.46 -11.49 3.08
N TRP A 148 10.00 -11.75 4.32
CA TRP A 148 10.89 -11.87 5.48
C TRP A 148 11.88 -13.03 5.35
N ALA A 149 11.55 -14.08 4.62
CA ALA A 149 12.47 -15.19 4.33
C ALA A 149 13.73 -14.74 3.55
N TYR A 150 13.69 -13.57 2.91
CA TYR A 150 14.84 -12.99 2.22
C TYR A 150 15.84 -12.29 3.14
N LYS A 151 15.52 -12.11 4.44
CA LYS A 151 16.28 -11.29 5.37
C LYS A 151 17.78 -11.60 5.37
N GLU A 152 18.17 -12.86 5.60
CA GLU A 152 19.60 -13.25 5.62
C GLU A 152 20.30 -13.02 4.28
N ARG A 153 19.59 -13.19 3.15
CA ARG A 153 20.16 -12.98 1.82
C ARG A 153 20.44 -11.49 1.59
N PHE A 154 19.54 -10.59 2.02
CA PHE A 154 19.71 -9.14 1.96
C PHE A 154 20.80 -8.67 2.94
N GLU A 155 20.87 -9.23 4.15
CA GLU A 155 21.95 -8.96 5.12
C GLU A 155 23.33 -9.31 4.54
N LYS A 156 23.48 -10.49 3.94
CA LYS A 156 24.74 -10.94 3.31
C LYS A 156 25.10 -10.06 2.10
N ALA A 157 24.14 -9.56 1.37
CA ALA A 157 24.35 -8.66 0.22
C ALA A 157 24.63 -7.21 0.64
N GLY A 158 24.41 -6.84 1.90
CA GLY A 158 24.61 -5.48 2.42
C GLY A 158 23.57 -4.47 1.90
N ILE A 159 22.39 -4.93 1.47
CA ILE A 159 21.32 -4.11 0.90
C ILE A 159 20.07 -4.12 1.79
N THR A 160 19.23 -3.10 1.60
CA THR A 160 17.99 -2.91 2.34
C THR A 160 16.79 -3.32 1.50
N ALA A 161 15.85 -4.06 2.07
CA ALA A 161 14.47 -4.12 1.60
C ALA A 161 13.58 -3.41 2.63
N LEU A 162 12.86 -2.38 2.18
CA LEU A 162 11.83 -1.67 2.94
C LEU A 162 10.47 -2.13 2.44
N LEU A 163 9.71 -2.77 3.32
CA LEU A 163 8.40 -3.35 2.99
C LEU A 163 7.25 -2.46 3.45
N GLY A 164 6.23 -2.38 2.62
CA GLY A 164 4.98 -1.73 2.95
C GLY A 164 5.11 -0.21 3.13
N SER A 165 5.82 0.51 2.27
CA SER A 165 5.93 1.97 2.34
C SER A 165 4.81 2.67 1.58
N GLY A 166 3.56 2.26 1.84
CA GLY A 166 2.33 2.91 1.38
C GLY A 166 1.67 3.74 2.47
N PHE A 167 0.34 3.77 2.49
CA PHE A 167 -0.37 4.36 3.62
C PHE A 167 -0.77 3.27 4.63
N ASP A 168 -1.52 2.32 4.19
CA ASP A 168 -1.94 1.08 4.84
C ASP A 168 -1.70 -0.08 3.84
N PRO A 169 -0.61 -0.80 4.03
CA PRO A 169 0.47 -0.65 5.02
C PRO A 169 1.40 0.53 4.74
N GLY A 170 1.99 1.07 5.79
CA GLY A 170 3.04 2.10 5.68
C GLY A 170 2.91 3.21 6.71
N VAL A 171 2.19 4.28 6.39
CA VAL A 171 1.98 5.40 7.32
C VAL A 171 1.37 4.92 8.64
N THR A 172 0.47 3.95 8.62
CA THR A 172 -0.12 3.30 9.82
C THR A 172 0.93 2.62 10.69
N GLY A 173 1.93 1.97 10.08
CA GLY A 173 3.09 1.40 10.76
C GLY A 173 3.98 2.48 11.36
N VAL A 174 4.27 3.54 10.59
CA VAL A 174 5.05 4.70 11.08
C VAL A 174 4.32 5.42 12.21
N PHE A 175 2.98 5.61 12.12
CA PHE A 175 2.18 6.16 13.23
C PHE A 175 2.29 5.30 14.48
N SER A 176 2.32 3.96 14.33
CA SER A 176 2.47 3.04 15.45
C SER A 176 3.84 3.17 16.13
N ALA A 177 4.92 3.23 15.34
CA ALA A 177 6.27 3.47 15.87
C ALA A 177 6.39 4.86 16.52
N TYR A 178 5.78 5.89 15.91
CA TYR A 178 5.77 7.26 16.43
C TYR A 178 4.99 7.35 17.75
N ALA A 179 3.82 6.72 17.81
CA ALA A 179 3.02 6.65 19.03
C ALA A 179 3.79 5.97 20.16
N LEU A 180 4.43 4.82 19.88
CA LEU A 180 5.24 4.11 20.86
C LEU A 180 6.43 4.95 21.35
N LYS A 181 7.11 5.65 20.44
CA LYS A 181 8.28 6.47 20.78
C LYS A 181 7.93 7.69 21.64
N HIS A 182 6.83 8.37 21.34
CA HIS A 182 6.55 9.69 21.91
C HIS A 182 5.41 9.74 22.92
N TYR A 183 4.43 8.82 22.83
CA TYR A 183 3.19 8.91 23.60
C TYR A 183 2.97 7.75 24.56
N PHE A 184 3.61 6.61 24.38
CA PHE A 184 3.38 5.41 25.18
C PHE A 184 4.67 4.79 25.70
N ASP A 185 4.59 4.12 26.84
CA ASP A 185 5.60 3.16 27.32
C ASP A 185 5.26 1.76 26.79
N GLU A 186 3.95 1.46 26.65
CA GLU A 186 3.41 0.24 26.05
C GLU A 186 2.12 0.53 25.29
N ILE A 187 2.00 0.02 24.05
CA ILE A 187 0.76 0.03 23.28
C ILE A 187 0.10 -1.33 23.41
N HIS A 188 -1.16 -1.35 23.85
CA HIS A 188 -1.92 -2.59 24.02
C HIS A 188 -2.93 -2.84 22.91
N TYR A 189 -3.51 -1.79 22.33
CA TYR A 189 -4.57 -1.87 21.33
C TYR A 189 -4.29 -0.89 20.21
N ILE A 190 -4.46 -1.35 18.98
CA ILE A 190 -4.39 -0.54 17.76
C ILE A 190 -5.67 -0.81 16.96
N ASP A 191 -6.44 0.22 16.67
CA ASP A 191 -7.55 0.18 15.72
C ASP A 191 -7.18 1.08 14.54
N ILE A 192 -6.91 0.46 13.40
CA ILE A 192 -6.59 1.13 12.13
C ILE A 192 -7.90 1.41 11.41
N MET A 193 -8.06 2.64 10.92
CA MET A 193 -9.28 3.07 10.25
C MET A 193 -8.94 3.73 8.92
N ASP A 194 -9.36 3.11 7.83
CA ASP A 194 -9.33 3.70 6.49
C ASP A 194 -10.71 4.21 6.10
N CYS A 195 -10.86 5.52 6.11
CA CYS A 195 -12.08 6.18 5.70
C CYS A 195 -11.89 6.92 4.39
N ASN A 196 -12.57 6.45 3.33
CA ASN A 196 -12.76 7.20 2.11
C ASN A 196 -14.18 7.78 2.07
N GLY A 197 -14.29 9.09 2.33
CA GLY A 197 -15.54 9.86 2.18
C GLY A 197 -15.73 10.44 0.79
N GLY A 198 -14.93 10.03 -0.20
CA GLY A 198 -15.00 10.51 -1.57
C GLY A 198 -16.23 10.01 -2.33
N ASP A 199 -16.79 10.86 -3.20
CA ASP A 199 -17.84 10.52 -4.14
C ASP A 199 -17.37 10.79 -5.58
N HIS A 200 -17.28 9.74 -6.38
CA HIS A 200 -16.91 9.79 -7.80
C HIS A 200 -18.13 9.79 -8.75
N GLY A 201 -19.35 9.72 -8.20
CA GLY A 201 -20.61 9.76 -8.93
C GLY A 201 -20.95 8.51 -9.76
N TYR A 202 -20.18 7.43 -9.69
CA TYR A 202 -20.57 6.13 -10.24
C TYR A 202 -21.35 5.33 -9.20
N PRO A 203 -22.39 4.57 -9.63
CA PRO A 203 -23.10 3.65 -8.71
C PRO A 203 -22.15 2.60 -8.10
N PHE A 204 -21.16 2.17 -8.87
CA PHE A 204 -20.15 1.20 -8.46
C PHE A 204 -18.82 1.45 -9.20
N ALA A 205 -17.76 1.64 -8.48
CA ALA A 205 -16.38 1.68 -8.94
C ALA A 205 -15.43 1.41 -7.77
N THR A 206 -14.20 1.04 -8.06
CA THR A 206 -13.16 0.84 -7.06
C THR A 206 -12.11 1.96 -7.16
N ASN A 207 -11.53 2.36 -6.04
CA ASN A 207 -10.57 3.47 -5.99
C ASN A 207 -9.13 3.05 -6.30
N PHE A 208 -8.85 1.75 -6.28
CA PHE A 208 -7.58 1.13 -6.68
C PHE A 208 -7.87 -0.12 -7.52
N ASN A 209 -6.90 -1.00 -7.74
CA ASN A 209 -7.06 -2.16 -8.61
C ASN A 209 -8.36 -2.92 -8.31
N PRO A 210 -9.30 -3.03 -9.28
CA PRO A 210 -10.60 -3.63 -9.02
C PRO A 210 -10.53 -5.07 -8.51
N GLU A 211 -9.63 -5.87 -9.05
CA GLU A 211 -9.46 -7.27 -8.65
C GLU A 211 -9.02 -7.39 -7.19
N ILE A 212 -7.97 -6.66 -6.81
CA ILE A 212 -7.47 -6.66 -5.44
C ILE A 212 -8.57 -6.20 -4.48
N ASN A 213 -9.21 -5.05 -4.76
CA ASN A 213 -10.28 -4.52 -3.92
C ASN A 213 -11.45 -5.51 -3.76
N LEU A 214 -11.92 -6.10 -4.85
CA LEU A 214 -13.06 -7.01 -4.80
C LEU A 214 -12.75 -8.31 -4.04
N ARG A 215 -11.54 -8.84 -4.17
CA ARG A 215 -11.07 -10.04 -3.45
C ARG A 215 -10.91 -9.74 -1.96
N GLU A 216 -10.28 -8.64 -1.60
CA GLU A 216 -10.09 -8.19 -0.23
C GLU A 216 -11.43 -8.06 0.51
N VAL A 217 -12.40 -7.35 -0.08
CA VAL A 217 -13.71 -7.10 0.54
C VAL A 217 -14.57 -8.36 0.62
N SER A 218 -14.40 -9.33 -0.28
CA SER A 218 -15.13 -10.62 -0.25
C SER A 218 -14.46 -11.71 0.58
N ALA A 219 -13.21 -11.50 1.00
CA ALA A 219 -12.49 -12.44 1.86
C ALA A 219 -13.00 -12.42 3.31
N ASN A 220 -12.69 -13.48 4.05
CA ASN A 220 -12.88 -13.48 5.49
C ASN A 220 -12.07 -12.36 6.13
N GLY A 221 -12.67 -11.65 7.09
CA GLY A 221 -11.93 -10.72 7.93
C GLY A 221 -11.10 -11.48 8.96
N SER A 222 -10.01 -10.87 9.42
CA SER A 222 -9.29 -11.37 10.58
C SER A 222 -8.60 -10.23 11.33
N TYR A 223 -8.35 -10.44 12.60
CA TYR A 223 -7.64 -9.51 13.44
C TYR A 223 -6.77 -10.25 14.46
N TRP A 224 -5.75 -9.58 14.97
CA TRP A 224 -4.88 -10.12 16.00
C TRP A 224 -5.43 -9.84 17.39
N GLU A 225 -5.51 -10.86 18.25
CA GLU A 225 -5.91 -10.71 19.65
C GLU A 225 -5.21 -11.72 20.56
N ASN A 226 -4.56 -11.24 21.62
CA ASN A 226 -3.94 -12.04 22.67
C ASN A 226 -3.01 -13.17 22.16
N GLY A 227 -2.22 -12.86 21.13
CA GLY A 227 -1.22 -13.80 20.61
C GLY A 227 -1.73 -14.76 19.53
N HIS A 228 -2.94 -14.56 19.02
CA HIS A 228 -3.50 -15.41 17.95
C HIS A 228 -4.40 -14.62 16.99
N TRP A 229 -4.62 -15.17 15.81
CA TRP A 229 -5.56 -14.66 14.83
C TRP A 229 -6.99 -15.05 15.18
N VAL A 230 -7.91 -14.10 15.03
CA VAL A 230 -9.35 -14.30 15.15
C VAL A 230 -9.97 -14.06 13.78
N GLU A 231 -10.57 -15.10 13.21
CA GLU A 231 -11.26 -15.04 11.92
C GLU A 231 -12.70 -14.58 12.09
N THR A 232 -13.20 -13.81 11.12
CA THR A 232 -14.59 -13.39 10.98
C THR A 232 -15.09 -13.66 9.57
N LYS A 233 -16.42 -13.71 9.39
CA LYS A 233 -16.99 -13.73 8.04
C LYS A 233 -16.75 -12.39 7.35
N PRO A 234 -16.80 -12.36 6.00
CA PRO A 234 -16.70 -11.11 5.27
C PRO A 234 -17.71 -10.07 5.79
N MET A 235 -17.21 -8.87 6.11
CA MET A 235 -18.02 -7.73 6.54
C MET A 235 -18.89 -7.96 7.81
N GLU A 236 -18.58 -8.97 8.64
CA GLU A 236 -19.41 -9.37 9.80
C GLU A 236 -19.39 -8.31 10.91
N ILE A 237 -18.22 -7.74 11.20
CA ILE A 237 -18.07 -6.73 12.23
C ILE A 237 -18.17 -5.35 11.61
N LYS A 238 -19.25 -4.66 11.97
CA LYS A 238 -19.55 -3.29 11.54
C LYS A 238 -19.48 -2.33 12.72
N ARG A 239 -18.94 -1.13 12.51
CA ARG A 239 -18.93 -0.01 13.46
C ARG A 239 -19.32 1.28 12.74
N GLU A 240 -19.86 2.26 13.46
CA GLU A 240 -20.01 3.64 13.00
C GLU A 240 -18.96 4.50 13.70
N TYR A 241 -18.32 5.40 12.96
CA TYR A 241 -17.38 6.36 13.52
C TYR A 241 -17.59 7.75 12.89
N ASP A 242 -17.40 8.81 13.69
CA ASP A 242 -17.49 10.21 13.23
C ASP A 242 -16.08 10.72 12.90
N PHE A 243 -15.71 10.58 11.63
CA PHE A 243 -14.39 10.93 11.15
C PHE A 243 -14.23 12.44 10.98
N ALA A 244 -13.19 13.02 11.56
CA ALA A 244 -12.87 14.43 11.44
C ALA A 244 -12.85 14.88 9.97
N GLN A 245 -13.59 15.94 9.65
CA GLN A 245 -13.76 16.55 8.32
C GLN A 245 -14.46 15.67 7.27
N VAL A 246 -14.88 14.44 7.61
CA VAL A 246 -15.64 13.55 6.72
C VAL A 246 -17.05 13.32 7.26
N GLY A 247 -17.20 13.25 8.61
CA GLY A 247 -18.46 12.94 9.29
C GLY A 247 -18.67 11.44 9.50
N LYS A 248 -19.87 11.09 9.95
CA LYS A 248 -20.23 9.70 10.29
C LYS A 248 -20.23 8.77 9.12
N LYS A 249 -19.51 7.66 9.25
CA LYS A 249 -19.43 6.58 8.26
C LYS A 249 -19.53 5.22 8.93
N ASP A 250 -20.16 4.28 8.23
CA ASP A 250 -20.07 2.86 8.55
C ASP A 250 -18.73 2.33 8.09
N MET A 251 -18.03 1.61 8.96
CA MET A 251 -16.80 0.91 8.67
C MET A 251 -16.90 -0.56 9.03
N TYR A 252 -16.15 -1.39 8.32
CA TYR A 252 -16.24 -2.84 8.40
C TYR A 252 -14.86 -3.41 8.66
N LEU A 253 -14.77 -4.41 9.55
CA LEU A 253 -13.53 -5.12 9.84
C LEU A 253 -13.15 -5.99 8.65
N LEU A 254 -11.91 -5.81 8.19
CA LEU A 254 -11.26 -6.63 7.18
C LEU A 254 -9.95 -7.20 7.74
N HIS A 255 -9.38 -8.19 7.06
CA HIS A 255 -7.96 -8.48 7.20
C HIS A 255 -7.16 -7.42 6.44
N HIS A 256 -6.01 -7.02 6.99
CA HIS A 256 -5.07 -6.17 6.28
C HIS A 256 -3.63 -6.49 6.68
N GLU A 257 -2.68 -6.34 5.76
CA GLU A 257 -1.33 -6.88 5.90
C GLU A 257 -0.50 -6.27 7.04
N GLU A 258 -0.69 -4.99 7.39
CA GLU A 258 0.07 -4.38 8.48
C GLU A 258 -0.26 -4.96 9.85
N ILE A 259 -1.40 -5.64 10.01
CA ILE A 259 -1.71 -6.35 11.27
C ILE A 259 -0.62 -7.37 11.57
N GLU A 260 -0.13 -8.07 10.54
CA GLU A 260 0.91 -9.08 10.68
C GLU A 260 2.23 -8.48 11.15
N SER A 261 2.69 -7.41 10.49
CA SER A 261 3.95 -6.77 10.82
C SER A 261 3.91 -6.06 12.18
N LEU A 262 2.80 -5.40 12.51
CA LEU A 262 2.61 -4.74 13.80
C LEU A 262 2.50 -5.75 14.95
N ALA A 263 1.81 -6.89 14.75
CA ALA A 263 1.74 -7.95 15.75
C ALA A 263 3.13 -8.52 16.09
N LYS A 264 4.01 -8.57 15.10
CA LYS A 264 5.39 -9.02 15.26
C LYS A 264 6.29 -7.96 15.88
N ASN A 265 6.14 -6.69 15.48
CA ASN A 265 7.12 -5.64 15.75
C ASN A 265 6.75 -4.72 16.92
N ILE A 266 5.47 -4.66 17.36
CA ILE A 266 5.05 -3.84 18.52
C ILE A 266 5.01 -4.69 19.77
N PRO A 267 5.93 -4.47 20.74
CA PRO A 267 5.97 -5.25 21.96
C PRO A 267 4.73 -5.05 22.84
N GLY A 268 4.22 -6.12 23.42
CA GLY A 268 3.12 -6.05 24.40
C GLY A 268 1.73 -5.85 23.80
N ILE A 269 1.63 -5.88 22.47
CA ILE A 269 0.34 -5.70 21.78
C ILE A 269 -0.65 -6.82 22.13
N LYS A 270 -1.88 -6.44 22.45
CA LYS A 270 -2.98 -7.35 22.82
C LYS A 270 -4.01 -7.51 21.71
N ARG A 271 -4.29 -6.45 20.94
CA ARG A 271 -5.22 -6.51 19.81
C ARG A 271 -4.86 -5.48 18.76
N ILE A 272 -4.97 -5.91 17.49
CA ILE A 272 -4.87 -5.04 16.32
C ILE A 272 -6.06 -5.36 15.41
N ARG A 273 -6.82 -4.32 15.01
CA ARG A 273 -7.93 -4.44 14.07
C ARG A 273 -7.77 -3.42 12.94
N PHE A 274 -8.25 -3.78 11.77
CA PHE A 274 -8.34 -2.88 10.62
C PHE A 274 -9.79 -2.72 10.19
N PHE A 275 -10.20 -1.49 9.93
CA PHE A 275 -11.54 -1.15 9.47
C PHE A 275 -11.47 -0.26 8.25
N MET A 276 -12.28 -0.59 7.23
CA MET A 276 -12.45 0.23 6.02
C MET A 276 -13.89 0.64 5.84
N THR A 277 -14.11 1.84 5.29
CA THR A 277 -15.46 2.37 5.06
C THR A 277 -15.99 2.02 3.68
N PHE A 278 -17.27 1.66 3.61
CA PHE A 278 -17.97 1.39 2.36
C PHE A 278 -19.33 2.06 2.33
N GLY A 279 -19.66 2.68 1.20
CA GLY A 279 -20.99 3.25 0.96
C GLY A 279 -22.04 2.16 0.65
N GLN A 280 -23.31 2.42 0.98
CA GLN A 280 -24.42 1.47 0.78
C GLN A 280 -24.56 1.06 -0.71
N SER A 281 -24.35 1.98 -1.65
CA SER A 281 -24.38 1.67 -3.09
C SER A 281 -23.33 0.61 -3.44
N TYR A 282 -22.07 0.81 -2.98
CA TYR A 282 -21.00 -0.14 -3.20
C TYR A 282 -21.36 -1.54 -2.67
N LEU A 283 -21.78 -1.63 -1.42
CA LEU A 283 -22.14 -2.91 -0.79
C LEU A 283 -23.29 -3.63 -1.51
N THR A 284 -24.28 -2.89 -1.98
CA THR A 284 -25.42 -3.45 -2.71
C THR A 284 -24.99 -4.07 -4.04
N HIS A 285 -24.16 -3.36 -4.81
CA HIS A 285 -23.65 -3.88 -6.08
C HIS A 285 -22.67 -5.04 -5.85
N MET A 286 -21.78 -4.93 -4.87
CA MET A 286 -20.86 -5.99 -4.49
C MET A 286 -21.60 -7.30 -4.19
N LYS A 287 -22.65 -7.23 -3.37
CA LYS A 287 -23.49 -8.40 -3.03
C LYS A 287 -24.21 -8.98 -4.25
N CYS A 288 -24.69 -8.14 -5.15
CA CYS A 288 -25.29 -8.61 -6.41
C CYS A 288 -24.25 -9.35 -7.28
N LEU A 289 -23.08 -8.78 -7.46
CA LEU A 289 -22.00 -9.38 -8.26
C LEU A 289 -21.53 -10.72 -7.66
N GLU A 290 -21.40 -10.79 -6.35
CA GLU A 290 -21.10 -12.05 -5.64
C GLU A 290 -22.17 -13.11 -5.88
N ASN A 291 -23.45 -12.77 -5.69
CA ASN A 291 -24.58 -13.69 -5.83
C ASN A 291 -24.73 -14.27 -7.23
N VAL A 292 -24.34 -13.52 -8.28
CA VAL A 292 -24.36 -13.99 -9.67
C VAL A 292 -23.05 -14.62 -10.13
N GLY A 293 -22.06 -14.75 -9.24
CA GLY A 293 -20.77 -15.39 -9.51
C GLY A 293 -19.79 -14.55 -10.32
N MET A 294 -19.98 -13.22 -10.41
CA MET A 294 -19.06 -12.33 -11.11
C MET A 294 -17.74 -12.08 -10.38
N LEU A 295 -17.65 -12.45 -9.09
CA LEU A 295 -16.41 -12.34 -8.29
C LEU A 295 -15.58 -13.64 -8.29
N ARG A 296 -15.98 -14.67 -9.03
CA ARG A 296 -15.25 -15.94 -9.14
C ARG A 296 -13.90 -15.73 -9.80
N THR A 297 -12.88 -16.40 -9.27
CA THR A 297 -11.50 -16.43 -9.78
C THR A 297 -11.23 -17.65 -10.67
N ASP A 298 -12.08 -18.71 -10.57
CA ASP A 298 -12.00 -19.88 -11.42
C ASP A 298 -12.61 -19.63 -12.82
N PRO A 299 -12.06 -20.23 -13.88
CA PRO A 299 -12.54 -20.01 -15.24
C PRO A 299 -13.91 -20.66 -15.48
N VAL A 300 -14.72 -19.99 -16.28
CA VAL A 300 -15.99 -20.49 -16.81
C VAL A 300 -15.95 -20.53 -18.34
N MET A 301 -16.61 -21.53 -18.93
CA MET A 301 -16.68 -21.66 -20.40
C MET A 301 -17.82 -20.80 -20.96
N PHE A 302 -17.48 -19.89 -21.87
CA PHE A 302 -18.44 -19.10 -22.65
C PHE A 302 -18.10 -19.22 -24.14
N GLU A 303 -19.00 -19.79 -24.93
CA GLU A 303 -18.84 -20.00 -26.38
C GLU A 303 -17.49 -20.65 -26.78
N GLY A 304 -17.05 -21.63 -26.02
CA GLY A 304 -15.79 -22.36 -26.28
C GLY A 304 -14.50 -21.62 -25.85
N LYS A 305 -14.63 -20.52 -25.12
CA LYS A 305 -13.51 -19.77 -24.54
C LYS A 305 -13.59 -19.81 -23.00
N GLU A 306 -12.45 -19.95 -22.37
CA GLU A 306 -12.36 -19.74 -20.91
C GLU A 306 -12.40 -18.25 -20.60
N ILE A 307 -13.22 -17.88 -19.62
CA ILE A 307 -13.32 -16.53 -19.08
C ILE A 307 -13.27 -16.63 -17.56
N VAL A 308 -12.38 -15.87 -16.94
CA VAL A 308 -12.37 -15.67 -15.49
C VAL A 308 -13.30 -14.51 -15.15
N PRO A 309 -14.44 -14.72 -14.44
CA PRO A 309 -15.47 -13.70 -14.26
C PRO A 309 -14.95 -12.39 -13.66
N ILE A 310 -14.13 -12.45 -12.61
CA ILE A 310 -13.57 -11.24 -11.97
C ILE A 310 -12.64 -10.44 -12.92
N GLN A 311 -11.90 -11.13 -13.79
CA GLN A 311 -11.04 -10.47 -14.78
C GLN A 311 -11.88 -9.79 -15.87
N PHE A 312 -13.00 -10.40 -16.25
CA PHE A 312 -13.95 -9.75 -17.17
C PHE A 312 -14.63 -8.54 -16.53
N LEU A 313 -15.06 -8.67 -15.26
CA LEU A 313 -15.64 -7.55 -14.51
C LEU A 313 -14.65 -6.37 -14.41
N LYS A 314 -13.39 -6.63 -14.14
CA LYS A 314 -12.32 -5.62 -14.06
C LYS A 314 -12.23 -4.76 -15.34
N VAL A 315 -12.43 -5.37 -16.51
CA VAL A 315 -12.41 -4.65 -17.81
C VAL A 315 -13.64 -3.75 -17.99
N LEU A 316 -14.76 -4.06 -17.34
CA LEU A 316 -16.00 -3.29 -17.43
C LEU A 316 -16.03 -2.11 -16.45
N LEU A 317 -15.28 -2.17 -15.35
CA LEU A 317 -15.25 -1.12 -14.34
C LEU A 317 -14.43 0.10 -14.82
N PRO A 318 -14.77 1.32 -14.33
CA PRO A 318 -13.95 2.49 -14.59
C PRO A 318 -12.51 2.28 -14.11
N ASP A 319 -11.53 2.71 -14.90
CA ASP A 319 -10.14 2.73 -14.46
C ASP A 319 -10.01 3.67 -13.24
N PRO A 320 -9.50 3.20 -12.09
CA PRO A 320 -9.32 4.03 -10.90
C PRO A 320 -8.52 5.31 -11.16
N ALA A 321 -7.56 5.28 -12.08
CA ALA A 321 -6.79 6.48 -12.47
C ALA A 321 -7.68 7.56 -13.12
N SER A 322 -8.81 7.18 -13.72
CA SER A 322 -9.76 8.11 -14.37
C SER A 322 -10.71 8.80 -13.40
N LEU A 323 -10.75 8.39 -12.14
CA LEU A 323 -11.67 8.93 -11.13
C LEU A 323 -11.25 10.31 -10.59
N GLY A 324 -9.97 10.67 -10.70
CA GLY A 324 -9.41 11.90 -10.12
C GLY A 324 -10.20 13.18 -10.44
N PRO A 325 -10.54 13.49 -11.70
CA PRO A 325 -11.21 14.76 -12.04
C PRO A 325 -12.62 14.89 -11.48
N ARG A 326 -13.24 13.81 -11.07
CA ARG A 326 -14.65 13.79 -10.64
C ARG A 326 -14.87 13.44 -9.17
N THR A 327 -13.88 12.87 -8.51
CA THR A 327 -14.02 12.50 -7.09
C THR A 327 -13.97 13.74 -6.22
N VAL A 328 -14.99 13.95 -5.41
CA VAL A 328 -15.07 15.04 -4.42
C VAL A 328 -15.18 14.46 -3.02
N GLY A 329 -14.74 15.21 -2.02
CA GLY A 329 -14.72 14.76 -0.63
C GLY A 329 -13.31 14.48 -0.12
N LYS A 330 -13.22 13.84 1.03
CA LYS A 330 -11.96 13.65 1.74
C LYS A 330 -11.78 12.22 2.20
N THR A 331 -10.53 11.81 2.35
CA THR A 331 -10.16 10.64 3.15
C THR A 331 -9.82 11.05 4.57
N ASN A 332 -9.95 10.14 5.52
CA ASN A 332 -9.40 10.25 6.86
C ASN A 332 -8.87 8.87 7.24
N ILE A 333 -7.55 8.73 7.26
CA ILE A 333 -6.90 7.43 7.51
C ILE A 333 -5.95 7.59 8.69
N GLY A 334 -6.03 6.67 9.66
CA GLY A 334 -5.20 6.72 10.85
C GLY A 334 -5.43 5.59 11.83
N CYS A 335 -4.86 5.74 13.03
CA CYS A 335 -4.84 4.70 14.04
C CYS A 335 -5.23 5.25 15.41
N ILE A 336 -6.20 4.62 16.06
CA ILE A 336 -6.44 4.81 17.49
C ILE A 336 -5.53 3.86 18.26
N PHE A 337 -4.72 4.43 19.13
CA PHE A 337 -3.81 3.72 20.03
C PHE A 337 -4.33 3.80 21.47
N LYS A 338 -4.37 2.66 22.15
CA LYS A 338 -4.63 2.61 23.58
C LYS A 338 -3.52 1.81 24.27
N GLY A 339 -2.99 2.37 25.34
CA GLY A 339 -1.88 1.78 26.07
C GLY A 339 -1.62 2.46 27.42
N VAL A 340 -0.36 2.47 27.84
CA VAL A 340 0.07 3.03 29.12
C VAL A 340 1.20 4.04 28.89
N LYS A 341 1.13 5.17 29.61
CA LYS A 341 2.22 6.15 29.76
C LYS A 341 2.35 6.57 31.24
N ASP A 342 3.56 6.47 31.77
CA ASP A 342 3.85 6.79 33.17
C ASP A 342 2.88 6.11 34.18
N GLY A 343 2.54 4.84 33.90
CA GLY A 343 1.66 4.01 34.72
C GLY A 343 0.17 4.36 34.59
N LYS A 344 -0.24 5.24 33.66
CA LYS A 344 -1.63 5.62 33.43
C LYS A 344 -2.10 5.16 32.06
N GLU A 345 -3.38 4.80 31.97
CA GLU A 345 -4.02 4.54 30.68
C GLU A 345 -4.02 5.82 29.84
N LYS A 346 -3.73 5.67 28.56
CA LYS A 346 -3.75 6.75 27.56
C LYS A 346 -4.38 6.23 26.29
N THR A 347 -5.13 7.10 25.61
CA THR A 347 -5.69 6.84 24.27
C THR A 347 -5.43 8.06 23.41
N ILE A 348 -4.94 7.85 22.19
CA ILE A 348 -4.76 8.90 21.17
C ILE A 348 -5.23 8.40 19.82
N TYR A 349 -5.59 9.34 18.94
CA TYR A 349 -5.82 9.09 17.53
C TYR A 349 -4.81 9.88 16.71
N ILE A 350 -4.02 9.19 15.87
CA ILE A 350 -3.14 9.82 14.89
C ILE A 350 -3.74 9.57 13.52
N TYR A 351 -4.01 10.62 12.76
CA TYR A 351 -4.66 10.51 11.46
C TYR A 351 -4.21 11.60 10.47
N ASN A 352 -4.39 11.31 9.18
CA ASN A 352 -4.27 12.25 8.08
C ASN A 352 -5.64 12.49 7.45
N VAL A 353 -5.88 13.73 7.01
CA VAL A 353 -7.02 14.09 6.16
C VAL A 353 -6.51 14.55 4.82
N CYS A 354 -7.02 13.97 3.73
CA CYS A 354 -6.59 14.26 2.38
C CYS A 354 -7.80 14.59 1.48
N ASP A 355 -7.76 15.71 0.76
CA ASP A 355 -8.84 16.15 -0.11
C ASP A 355 -8.62 15.69 -1.55
N HIS A 356 -9.60 14.96 -2.14
CA HIS A 356 -9.50 14.43 -3.49
C HIS A 356 -9.24 15.50 -4.55
N GLN A 357 -9.90 16.65 -4.45
CA GLN A 357 -9.76 17.72 -5.44
C GLN A 357 -8.44 18.50 -5.30
N GLU A 358 -7.90 18.59 -4.09
CA GLU A 358 -6.56 19.16 -3.86
C GLU A 358 -5.50 18.27 -4.47
N CYS A 359 -5.55 16.97 -4.23
CA CYS A 359 -4.66 16.00 -4.86
C CYS A 359 -4.74 16.04 -6.38
N TYR A 360 -5.97 16.14 -6.92
CA TYR A 360 -6.15 16.24 -8.35
C TYR A 360 -5.58 17.52 -8.94
N ARG A 361 -5.75 18.67 -8.28
CA ARG A 361 -5.15 19.95 -8.73
C ARG A 361 -3.63 19.91 -8.71
N GLU A 362 -3.05 19.23 -7.73
CA GLU A 362 -1.59 19.15 -7.59
C GLU A 362 -0.96 18.19 -8.61
N LEU A 363 -1.46 16.94 -8.72
CA LEU A 363 -0.79 15.87 -9.47
C LEU A 363 -1.68 15.19 -10.53
N GLY A 364 -2.94 15.59 -10.66
CA GLY A 364 -3.89 14.94 -11.56
C GLY A 364 -4.32 13.55 -11.09
N SER A 365 -4.26 13.28 -9.79
CA SER A 365 -4.58 11.99 -9.18
C SER A 365 -5.55 12.15 -8.02
N GLN A 366 -6.38 11.14 -7.76
CA GLN A 366 -7.27 11.12 -6.59
C GLN A 366 -6.50 10.88 -5.28
N ALA A 367 -7.15 11.17 -4.13
CA ALA A 367 -6.54 11.03 -2.82
C ALA A 367 -6.01 9.62 -2.53
N ILE A 368 -6.70 8.53 -2.93
CA ILE A 368 -6.24 7.15 -2.67
C ILE A 368 -4.89 6.85 -3.33
N SER A 369 -4.70 7.28 -4.58
CA SER A 369 -3.37 7.17 -5.22
C SER A 369 -2.33 8.10 -4.58
N TYR A 370 -2.77 9.27 -4.10
CA TYR A 370 -1.91 10.27 -3.47
C TYR A 370 -1.43 9.80 -2.08
N THR A 371 -2.33 9.31 -1.25
CA THR A 371 -2.01 8.82 0.10
C THR A 371 -1.03 7.64 0.09
N THR A 372 -1.05 6.80 -0.95
CA THR A 372 -0.09 5.70 -1.11
C THR A 372 1.20 6.14 -1.83
N GLY A 373 1.09 6.97 -2.86
CA GLY A 373 2.25 7.35 -3.69
C GLY A 373 3.23 8.30 -2.99
N VAL A 374 2.75 9.19 -2.12
CA VAL A 374 3.61 10.09 -1.33
C VAL A 374 4.48 9.31 -0.35
N PRO A 375 3.95 8.40 0.49
CA PRO A 375 4.77 7.57 1.39
C PRO A 375 5.75 6.67 0.65
N ALA A 376 5.37 6.14 -0.51
CA ALA A 376 6.28 5.35 -1.34
C ALA A 376 7.54 6.15 -1.74
N MET A 377 7.36 7.41 -2.15
CA MET A 377 8.48 8.32 -2.41
C MET A 377 9.27 8.63 -1.15
N ILE A 378 8.60 8.86 0.00
CA ILE A 378 9.29 9.16 1.27
C ILE A 378 10.17 7.99 1.71
N GLY A 379 9.65 6.75 1.70
CA GLY A 379 10.44 5.57 2.02
C GLY A 379 11.64 5.40 1.11
N ALA A 380 11.43 5.54 -0.21
CA ALA A 380 12.54 5.51 -1.17
C ALA A 380 13.57 6.61 -0.92
N MET A 381 13.14 7.82 -0.57
CA MET A 381 14.00 8.95 -0.22
C MET A 381 14.87 8.62 1.02
N LEU A 382 14.25 8.09 2.08
CA LEU A 382 14.94 7.78 3.34
C LEU A 382 15.93 6.62 3.20
N VAL A 383 15.64 5.63 2.36
CA VAL A 383 16.58 4.55 2.03
C VAL A 383 17.74 5.11 1.19
N MET A 384 17.46 5.87 0.14
CA MET A 384 18.47 6.36 -0.80
C MET A 384 19.42 7.42 -0.21
N ASN A 385 18.94 8.25 0.74
CA ASN A 385 19.77 9.24 1.44
C ASN A 385 20.52 8.66 2.65
N GLY A 386 20.26 7.39 3.01
CA GLY A 386 20.92 6.67 4.08
C GLY A 386 20.26 6.77 5.45
N THR A 387 19.20 7.54 5.62
CA THR A 387 18.49 7.69 6.92
C THR A 387 17.86 6.37 7.36
N TRP A 388 17.25 5.63 6.43
CA TRP A 388 16.67 4.31 6.66
C TRP A 388 17.47 3.20 5.96
N LYS A 389 18.80 3.30 6.02
CA LYS A 389 19.71 2.30 5.41
C LYS A 389 20.14 1.27 6.44
N LYS A 390 19.72 0.02 6.27
CA LYS A 390 20.05 -1.10 7.14
C LYS A 390 20.01 -2.40 6.34
N ALA A 391 21.08 -3.20 6.35
CA ALA A 391 21.12 -4.46 5.62
C ALA A 391 20.09 -5.46 6.19
N GLY A 392 19.25 -6.02 5.31
CA GLY A 392 18.19 -6.95 5.66
C GLY A 392 16.83 -6.57 5.07
N VAL A 393 15.77 -7.18 5.59
CA VAL A 393 14.37 -6.96 5.20
C VAL A 393 13.59 -6.44 6.39
N PHE A 394 12.92 -5.31 6.25
CA PHE A 394 12.27 -4.60 7.36
C PHE A 394 10.95 -3.98 6.92
N ASN A 395 9.97 -3.96 7.81
CA ASN A 395 8.80 -3.12 7.68
C ASN A 395 9.10 -1.69 8.20
N VAL A 396 8.27 -0.73 7.83
CA VAL A 396 8.50 0.70 8.12
C VAL A 396 8.59 1.02 9.61
N GLU A 397 7.83 0.33 10.46
CA GLU A 397 7.81 0.51 11.92
C GLU A 397 9.10 0.03 12.63
N GLU A 398 10.01 -0.64 11.92
CA GLU A 398 11.31 -1.07 12.45
C GLU A 398 12.39 0.02 12.35
N PHE A 399 12.05 1.21 11.84
CA PHE A 399 12.93 2.37 11.71
C PHE A 399 12.52 3.51 12.64
N ASP A 400 13.39 4.52 12.76
CA ASP A 400 13.03 5.77 13.45
C ASP A 400 11.90 6.49 12.67
N PRO A 401 10.72 6.70 13.29
CA PRO A 401 9.58 7.27 12.60
C PRO A 401 9.71 8.78 12.31
N ASP A 402 10.50 9.53 13.11
CA ASP A 402 10.50 10.99 13.07
C ASP A 402 10.81 11.57 11.68
N PRO A 403 11.84 11.10 10.95
CA PRO A 403 12.14 11.63 9.63
C PRO A 403 11.01 11.41 8.61
N PHE A 404 10.27 10.31 8.75
CA PHE A 404 9.14 10.01 7.89
C PHE A 404 7.93 10.89 8.23
N MET A 405 7.65 11.07 9.52
CA MET A 405 6.58 11.94 10.03
C MET A 405 6.78 13.40 9.61
N ASP A 406 8.03 13.90 9.69
CA ASP A 406 8.40 15.24 9.19
C ASP A 406 8.18 15.33 7.67
N ALA A 407 8.58 14.31 6.92
CA ALA A 407 8.42 14.27 5.48
C ALA A 407 6.94 14.23 5.05
N LEU A 408 6.06 13.54 5.78
CA LEU A 408 4.61 13.56 5.51
C LEU A 408 4.08 15.01 5.50
N ASN A 409 4.41 15.81 6.51
CA ASN A 409 4.04 17.22 6.57
C ASN A 409 4.60 18.02 5.38
N GLN A 410 5.84 17.74 5.00
CA GLN A 410 6.52 18.47 3.92
C GLN A 410 5.94 18.14 2.54
N TYR A 411 5.53 16.88 2.31
CA TYR A 411 5.15 16.38 0.98
C TYR A 411 3.65 16.25 0.75
N GLY A 412 2.82 16.82 1.63
CA GLY A 412 1.38 17.01 1.39
C GLY A 412 0.47 16.03 2.10
N LEU A 413 0.96 15.31 3.10
CA LEU A 413 0.16 14.45 3.97
C LEU A 413 0.30 14.88 5.45
N PRO A 414 -0.13 16.10 5.83
CA PRO A 414 -0.06 16.54 7.21
C PRO A 414 -0.92 15.62 8.10
N TRP A 415 -0.41 15.36 9.29
CA TRP A 415 -1.07 14.49 10.27
C TRP A 415 -1.44 15.26 11.52
N VAL A 416 -2.40 14.71 12.27
CA VAL A 416 -2.95 15.28 13.49
C VAL A 416 -2.90 14.24 14.61
N VAL A 417 -2.65 14.67 15.84
CA VAL A 417 -2.84 13.86 17.06
C VAL A 417 -4.01 14.43 17.83
N GLU A 418 -4.96 13.57 18.16
CA GLU A 418 -6.12 13.87 18.99
C GLU A 418 -6.02 13.06 20.28
N ASP A 419 -6.04 13.73 21.43
CA ASP A 419 -6.09 13.10 22.74
C ASP A 419 -7.54 12.69 23.08
N ASP A 420 -7.69 11.54 23.72
CA ASP A 420 -8.98 10.99 24.18
C ASP A 420 -10.09 10.93 23.10
N PRO A 421 -9.80 10.33 21.91
CA PRO A 421 -10.79 10.18 20.86
C PRO A 421 -11.96 9.30 21.29
N THR A 422 -13.08 9.40 20.57
CA THR A 422 -14.19 8.46 20.77
C THR A 422 -13.70 7.01 20.60
N PRO A 423 -13.91 6.12 21.58
CA PRO A 423 -13.46 4.74 21.47
C PRO A 423 -14.28 3.97 20.42
N ILE A 424 -13.67 2.94 19.84
CA ILE A 424 -14.33 1.93 19.01
C ILE A 424 -14.63 0.74 19.92
N ASP A 425 -15.92 0.43 20.09
CA ASP A 425 -16.39 -0.68 20.94
C ASP A 425 -16.15 -2.05 20.31
#